data_65a362a85ce728ae9640e235ef559312
#
_entry.id   65a362a85ce728ae9640e235ef559312
#
_cell.length_a   1.000
_cell.length_b   1.000
_cell.length_c   1.000
_cell.angle_alpha   90.00
_cell.angle_beta   90.00
_cell.angle_gamma   90.00
#
_symmetry.space_group_name_H-M   'P 1'
#
loop_
_entity.id
_entity.type
_entity.pdbx_description
1 polymer ?
#
loop_
_entity_poly.entity_id
_entity_poly.type
_entity_poly.pdbx_seq_one_letter_code
_entity_poly.pdbx_strand_id
1 'polypeptide(L)'
;MTGARFCLACGARLRAARVDGRRRLRCRRCGWVFYGNPIPASVAIIMRRGRLLLGRRARPPYAGTWNVPGGFLEAGEHPEGCLARELREELGIGTRRARLIGFATDRYGPKGFSVLAVVYRVTPRAGRIRPADDVSEVRWFPRRAIPYREIAFPGLRRLLRAYLSGR
;
A
#
# COMPACT_ATOMS: atom_id res chain seq x y z
N MET A 1 16.33 9.13 -6.56
CA MET A 1 16.75 8.86 -5.17
C MET A 1 15.93 9.76 -4.29
N THR A 2 15.07 9.20 -3.47
CA THR A 2 14.24 9.91 -2.50
C THR A 2 15.14 10.55 -1.45
N GLY A 3 14.89 11.80 -1.20
CA GLY A 3 15.66 12.83 -0.50
C GLY A 3 16.26 12.62 0.88
N ALA A 4 16.77 11.45 1.23
CA ALA A 4 17.54 11.28 2.46
C ALA A 4 18.80 12.16 2.39
N ARG A 5 18.89 13.15 3.27
CA ARG A 5 20.04 14.07 3.34
C ARG A 5 20.96 13.73 4.50
N PHE A 6 20.43 13.14 5.56
CA PHE A 6 21.13 12.88 6.81
C PHE A 6 21.07 11.41 7.18
N CYS A 7 22.07 10.94 7.86
CA CYS A 7 22.20 9.58 8.36
C CYS A 7 21.27 9.35 9.54
N LEU A 8 20.44 8.30 9.48
CA LEU A 8 19.51 7.97 10.57
C LEU A 8 20.22 7.46 11.83
N ALA A 9 21.49 6.96 11.68
CA ALA A 9 22.25 6.45 12.83
C ALA A 9 23.02 7.52 13.60
N CYS A 10 23.50 8.59 12.93
CA CYS A 10 24.39 9.57 13.60
C CYS A 10 24.15 11.03 13.20
N GLY A 11 23.12 11.33 12.41
CA GLY A 11 22.77 12.68 11.97
C GLY A 11 23.70 13.31 10.94
N ALA A 12 24.85 12.74 10.62
CA ALA A 12 25.79 13.31 9.65
C ALA A 12 25.25 13.29 8.23
N ARG A 13 25.71 14.23 7.38
CA ARG A 13 25.26 14.34 6.00
C ARG A 13 25.65 13.12 5.16
N LEU A 14 24.69 12.54 4.45
CA LEU A 14 24.89 11.44 3.52
C LEU A 14 25.56 11.93 2.22
N ARG A 15 26.40 11.10 1.64
CA ARG A 15 27.08 11.35 0.37
C ARG A 15 26.87 10.17 -0.59
N ALA A 16 26.84 10.46 -1.88
CA ALA A 16 26.81 9.43 -2.90
C ALA A 16 28.10 8.59 -2.84
N ALA A 17 27.93 7.27 -2.89
CA ALA A 17 29.01 6.29 -2.92
C ALA A 17 28.58 5.08 -3.75
N ARG A 18 29.54 4.32 -4.26
CA ARG A 18 29.29 3.02 -4.88
C ARG A 18 29.35 1.95 -3.78
N VAL A 19 28.22 1.25 -3.56
CA VAL A 19 28.09 0.20 -2.56
C VAL A 19 27.41 -0.99 -3.25
N ASP A 20 28.02 -2.17 -3.18
CA ASP A 20 27.55 -3.40 -3.85
C ASP A 20 27.24 -3.17 -5.35
N GLY A 21 28.16 -2.50 -6.05
CA GLY A 21 28.02 -2.21 -7.48
C GLY A 21 26.97 -1.13 -7.83
N ARG A 22 26.22 -0.59 -6.87
CA ARG A 22 25.14 0.40 -7.10
C ARG A 22 25.47 1.76 -6.49
N ARG A 23 24.95 2.82 -7.10
CA ARG A 23 25.03 4.17 -6.52
C ARG A 23 24.03 4.29 -5.38
N ARG A 24 24.53 4.49 -4.13
CA ARG A 24 23.76 4.65 -2.91
C ARG A 24 24.18 5.90 -2.15
N LEU A 25 23.49 6.22 -1.07
CA LEU A 25 23.90 7.26 -0.12
C LEU A 25 24.56 6.57 1.08
N ARG A 26 25.80 6.97 1.42
CA ARG A 26 26.58 6.41 2.55
C ARG A 26 26.99 7.53 3.49
N CYS A 27 26.96 7.25 4.76
CA CYS A 27 27.51 8.12 5.79
C CYS A 27 29.03 7.94 5.88
N ARG A 28 29.79 9.03 5.71
CA ARG A 28 31.27 8.98 5.87
C ARG A 28 31.69 8.88 7.32
N ARG A 29 30.83 9.32 8.28
CA ARG A 29 31.16 9.31 9.71
C ARG A 29 31.02 7.93 10.34
N CYS A 30 29.92 7.19 10.09
CA CYS A 30 29.65 5.90 10.73
C CYS A 30 29.49 4.72 9.76
N GLY A 31 29.67 4.94 8.45
CA GLY A 31 29.56 3.88 7.46
C GLY A 31 28.14 3.49 7.04
N TRP A 32 27.10 3.97 7.74
CA TRP A 32 25.70 3.61 7.47
C TRP A 32 25.31 3.88 6.01
N VAL A 33 24.57 2.93 5.41
CA VAL A 33 24.14 3.00 4.01
C VAL A 33 22.64 3.15 3.94
N PHE A 34 22.16 4.14 3.18
CA PHE A 34 20.74 4.28 2.85
C PHE A 34 20.43 3.45 1.61
N TYR A 35 19.73 2.34 1.78
CA TYR A 35 19.35 1.44 0.69
C TYR A 35 18.14 1.91 -0.12
N GLY A 36 17.31 2.78 0.46
CA GLY A 36 16.10 3.28 -0.20
C GLY A 36 15.07 2.18 -0.41
N ASN A 37 14.96 1.25 0.54
CA ASN A 37 14.00 0.15 0.50
C ASN A 37 12.57 0.68 0.43
N PRO A 38 11.66 -0.03 -0.25
CA PRO A 38 10.25 0.32 -0.25
C PRO A 38 9.66 0.17 1.16
N ILE A 39 8.73 1.04 1.51
CA ILE A 39 7.93 0.92 2.73
C ILE A 39 6.87 -0.15 2.49
N PRO A 40 6.72 -1.15 3.41
CA PRO A 40 5.73 -2.20 3.26
C PRO A 40 4.32 -1.69 3.57
N ALA A 41 3.34 -2.22 2.85
CA ALA A 41 1.92 -1.99 3.06
C ALA A 41 1.15 -3.29 2.87
N SER A 42 -0.01 -3.44 3.50
CA SER A 42 -0.95 -4.55 3.27
C SER A 42 -2.27 -4.02 2.75
N VAL A 43 -2.81 -4.65 1.70
CA VAL A 43 -4.06 -4.21 1.07
C VAL A 43 -5.00 -5.37 0.76
N ALA A 44 -6.31 -5.11 0.79
CA ALA A 44 -7.36 -6.11 0.68
C ALA A 44 -8.14 -6.04 -0.64
N ILE A 45 -8.14 -7.12 -1.41
CA ILE A 45 -9.15 -7.35 -2.44
C ILE A 45 -10.37 -8.00 -1.79
N ILE A 46 -11.47 -7.26 -1.66
CA ILE A 46 -12.72 -7.75 -1.10
C ILE A 46 -13.75 -7.84 -2.22
N MET A 47 -14.24 -9.07 -2.45
CA MET A 47 -15.27 -9.32 -3.47
C MET A 47 -16.56 -9.87 -2.84
N ARG A 48 -17.69 -9.38 -3.27
CA ARG A 48 -19.00 -9.89 -2.87
C ARG A 48 -19.93 -9.92 -4.08
N ARG A 49 -20.54 -11.08 -4.38
CA ARG A 49 -21.47 -11.26 -5.50
C ARG A 49 -20.93 -10.71 -6.83
N GLY A 50 -19.66 -11.00 -7.16
CA GLY A 50 -19.01 -10.54 -8.40
C GLY A 50 -18.58 -9.06 -8.43
N ARG A 51 -18.74 -8.33 -7.32
CA ARG A 51 -18.38 -6.92 -7.20
C ARG A 51 -17.15 -6.73 -6.33
N LEU A 52 -16.29 -5.79 -6.70
CA LEU A 52 -15.09 -5.35 -5.94
C LEU A 52 -15.47 -4.18 -5.04
N LEU A 53 -15.06 -4.24 -3.77
CA LEU A 53 -15.12 -3.10 -2.86
C LEU A 53 -13.92 -2.18 -3.11
N LEU A 54 -14.19 -0.90 -3.32
CA LEU A 54 -13.18 0.15 -3.30
C LEU A 54 -13.56 1.22 -2.30
N GLY A 55 -12.54 1.82 -1.66
CA GLY A 55 -12.63 3.01 -0.83
C GLY A 55 -12.16 4.24 -1.60
N ARG A 56 -12.78 5.38 -1.40
CA ARG A 56 -12.37 6.66 -1.94
C ARG A 56 -11.46 7.37 -0.96
N ARG A 57 -10.26 7.73 -1.37
CA ARG A 57 -9.29 8.37 -0.50
C ARG A 57 -9.76 9.77 -0.08
N ALA A 58 -9.76 10.04 1.22
CA ALA A 58 -10.13 11.34 1.80
C ALA A 58 -8.94 12.32 1.80
N ARG A 59 -7.69 11.81 1.87
CA ARG A 59 -6.49 12.62 2.13
C ARG A 59 -5.45 12.52 1.03
N PRO A 60 -4.59 13.55 0.83
CA PRO A 60 -3.39 13.47 -0.01
C PRO A 60 -2.43 12.36 0.46
N PRO A 61 -1.59 11.82 -0.44
CA PRO A 61 -1.64 12.02 -1.89
C PRO A 61 -2.81 11.27 -2.50
N TYR A 62 -3.25 11.72 -3.69
CA TYR A 62 -4.34 11.10 -4.46
C TYR A 62 -5.73 11.16 -3.80
N ALA A 63 -6.03 12.22 -3.03
CA ALA A 63 -7.37 12.47 -2.52
C ALA A 63 -8.42 12.41 -3.65
N GLY A 64 -9.61 11.84 -3.36
CA GLY A 64 -10.68 11.68 -4.32
C GLY A 64 -10.55 10.49 -5.29
N THR A 65 -9.40 9.81 -5.35
CA THR A 65 -9.22 8.60 -6.17
C THR A 65 -9.67 7.34 -5.43
N TRP A 66 -9.92 6.28 -6.19
CA TRP A 66 -10.29 4.96 -5.63
C TRP A 66 -9.05 4.15 -5.25
N ASN A 67 -9.19 3.34 -4.22
CA ASN A 67 -8.18 2.36 -3.81
C ASN A 67 -8.84 1.12 -3.21
N VAL A 68 -8.11 0.02 -3.14
CA VAL A 68 -8.48 -1.09 -2.25
C VAL A 68 -8.12 -0.72 -0.82
N PRO A 69 -8.90 -1.17 0.20
CA PRO A 69 -8.63 -0.88 1.61
C PRO A 69 -7.27 -1.42 2.06
N GLY A 70 -6.63 -0.74 3.01
CA GLY A 70 -5.37 -1.12 3.62
C GLY A 70 -4.35 0.01 3.68
N GLY A 71 -3.28 -0.20 4.44
CA GLY A 71 -2.29 0.83 4.73
C GLY A 71 -0.90 0.29 5.01
N PHE A 72 -0.07 1.12 5.64
CA PHE A 72 1.31 0.81 5.95
C PHE A 72 1.45 -0.08 7.19
N LEU A 73 2.46 -0.95 7.16
CA LEU A 73 2.83 -1.73 8.34
C LEU A 73 3.47 -0.84 9.39
N GLU A 74 3.08 -1.04 10.64
CA GLU A 74 3.77 -0.51 11.79
C GLU A 74 5.03 -1.32 12.13
N ALA A 75 5.93 -0.74 12.92
CA ALA A 75 7.18 -1.41 13.31
C ALA A 75 6.88 -2.73 14.07
N GLY A 76 7.42 -3.83 13.57
CA GLY A 76 7.19 -5.17 14.13
C GLY A 76 5.84 -5.81 13.77
N GLU A 77 5.00 -5.11 12.99
CA GLU A 77 3.69 -5.63 12.60
C GLU A 77 3.81 -6.68 11.47
N HIS A 78 3.07 -7.78 11.61
CA HIS A 78 2.94 -8.77 10.54
C HIS A 78 1.95 -8.27 9.47
N PRO A 79 2.17 -8.56 8.16
CA PRO A 79 1.29 -8.09 7.09
C PRO A 79 -0.21 -8.41 7.27
N GLU A 80 -0.54 -9.58 7.83
CA GLU A 80 -1.95 -9.92 8.11
C GLU A 80 -2.51 -9.16 9.32
N GLY A 81 -1.66 -8.81 10.30
CA GLY A 81 -2.01 -7.94 11.43
C GLY A 81 -2.36 -6.53 10.96
N CYS A 82 -1.48 -5.93 10.16
CA CYS A 82 -1.72 -4.66 9.47
C CYS A 82 -3.04 -4.68 8.70
N LEU A 83 -3.24 -5.69 7.86
CA LEU A 83 -4.47 -5.84 7.10
C LEU A 83 -5.73 -5.86 7.99
N ALA A 84 -5.69 -6.60 9.12
CA ALA A 84 -6.82 -6.69 10.05
C ALA A 84 -7.07 -5.38 10.79
N ARG A 85 -6.02 -4.63 11.16
CA ARG A 85 -6.10 -3.31 11.77
C ARG A 85 -6.72 -2.30 10.81
N GLU A 86 -6.15 -2.17 9.61
CA GLU A 86 -6.61 -1.23 8.59
C GLU A 86 -8.08 -1.44 8.19
N LEU A 87 -8.49 -2.71 8.00
CA LEU A 87 -9.89 -3.00 7.67
C LEU A 87 -10.87 -2.62 8.80
N ARG A 88 -10.40 -2.68 10.04
CA ARG A 88 -11.20 -2.22 11.19
C ARG A 88 -11.27 -0.70 11.24
N GLU A 89 -10.15 -0.02 11.02
CA GLU A 89 -10.03 1.44 11.06
C GLU A 89 -10.79 2.08 9.89
N GLU A 90 -10.54 1.66 8.66
CA GLU A 90 -11.13 2.24 7.45
C GLU A 90 -12.58 1.85 7.19
N LEU A 91 -12.99 0.62 7.57
CA LEU A 91 -14.28 0.05 7.17
C LEU A 91 -15.14 -0.47 8.33
N GLY A 92 -14.63 -0.54 9.55
CA GLY A 92 -15.31 -1.09 10.72
C GLY A 92 -15.54 -2.62 10.64
N ILE A 93 -14.76 -3.35 9.85
CA ILE A 93 -14.94 -4.80 9.65
C ILE A 93 -13.76 -5.63 10.11
N GLY A 94 -14.03 -6.84 10.59
CA GLY A 94 -13.01 -7.83 10.92
C GLY A 94 -12.65 -8.72 9.73
N THR A 95 -11.47 -9.32 9.78
CA THR A 95 -10.99 -10.33 8.82
C THR A 95 -11.35 -11.73 9.31
N ARG A 96 -12.02 -12.52 8.46
CA ARG A 96 -12.27 -13.95 8.70
C ARG A 96 -11.18 -14.81 8.07
N ARG A 97 -10.78 -14.49 6.83
CA ARG A 97 -9.76 -15.20 6.07
C ARG A 97 -9.03 -14.22 5.16
N ALA A 98 -7.71 -14.29 5.16
CA ALA A 98 -6.85 -13.63 4.19
C ALA A 98 -6.08 -14.70 3.41
N ARG A 99 -5.91 -14.50 2.10
CA ARG A 99 -5.10 -15.34 1.23
C ARG A 99 -4.21 -14.43 0.41
N LEU A 100 -2.91 -14.62 0.46
CA LEU A 100 -1.95 -13.89 -0.36
C LEU A 100 -2.26 -14.09 -1.85
N ILE A 101 -2.27 -12.98 -2.60
CA ILE A 101 -2.47 -12.96 -4.05
C ILE A 101 -1.17 -12.63 -4.76
N GLY A 102 -0.35 -11.74 -4.19
CA GLY A 102 0.90 -11.29 -4.77
C GLY A 102 1.34 -9.94 -4.22
N PHE A 103 2.21 -9.28 -4.99
CA PHE A 103 2.84 -8.03 -4.58
C PHE A 103 2.67 -6.96 -5.66
N ALA A 104 2.49 -5.72 -5.24
CA ALA A 104 2.50 -4.57 -6.12
C ALA A 104 3.55 -3.57 -5.66
N THR A 105 4.27 -2.96 -6.60
CA THR A 105 5.21 -1.87 -6.30
C THR A 105 4.69 -0.58 -6.91
N ASP A 106 4.68 0.47 -6.09
CA ASP A 106 4.17 1.79 -6.46
C ASP A 106 5.00 2.91 -5.82
N ARG A 107 4.67 4.14 -6.13
CA ARG A 107 5.18 5.34 -5.44
C ARG A 107 4.04 6.02 -4.69
N TYR A 108 4.30 6.40 -3.45
CA TYR A 108 3.36 7.14 -2.62
C TYR A 108 3.58 8.65 -2.81
N GLY A 109 2.81 9.23 -3.72
CA GLY A 109 2.92 10.63 -4.11
C GLY A 109 3.92 10.90 -5.25
N PRO A 110 3.84 12.08 -5.90
CA PRO A 110 4.66 12.42 -7.09
C PRO A 110 6.16 12.46 -6.83
N LYS A 111 6.56 12.94 -5.65
CA LYS A 111 7.95 12.99 -5.16
C LYS A 111 8.18 12.03 -3.99
N GLY A 112 7.24 11.12 -3.76
CA GLY A 112 7.22 10.24 -2.60
C GLY A 112 8.19 9.06 -2.68
N PHE A 113 8.04 8.17 -1.72
CA PHE A 113 8.86 6.97 -1.55
C PHE A 113 8.26 5.77 -2.28
N SER A 114 9.08 4.72 -2.46
CA SER A 114 8.61 3.45 -3.00
C SER A 114 7.82 2.68 -1.95
N VAL A 115 6.76 2.00 -2.38
CA VAL A 115 5.92 1.14 -1.55
C VAL A 115 5.93 -0.27 -2.14
N LEU A 116 5.99 -1.28 -1.27
CA LEU A 116 5.72 -2.67 -1.58
C LEU A 116 4.42 -3.08 -0.91
N ALA A 117 3.35 -3.18 -1.67
CA ALA A 117 2.07 -3.65 -1.17
C ALA A 117 1.98 -5.18 -1.22
N VAL A 118 1.71 -5.81 -0.08
CA VAL A 118 1.33 -7.22 0.05
C VAL A 118 -0.18 -7.29 -0.15
N VAL A 119 -0.61 -7.96 -1.22
CA VAL A 119 -2.00 -7.95 -1.67
C VAL A 119 -2.70 -9.24 -1.28
N TYR A 120 -3.77 -9.13 -0.51
CA TYR A 120 -4.56 -10.27 -0.04
C TYR A 120 -5.96 -10.28 -0.65
N ARG A 121 -6.45 -11.48 -0.94
CA ARG A 121 -7.89 -11.75 -1.09
C ARG A 121 -8.48 -11.94 0.28
N VAL A 122 -9.41 -11.08 0.67
CA VAL A 122 -10.02 -11.09 2.01
C VAL A 122 -11.47 -11.52 1.96
N THR A 123 -11.85 -12.42 2.87
CA THR A 123 -13.23 -12.69 3.26
C THR A 123 -13.46 -11.98 4.60
N PRO A 124 -14.26 -10.92 4.64
CA PRO A 124 -14.53 -10.22 5.89
C PRO A 124 -15.44 -11.06 6.81
N ARG A 125 -15.42 -10.77 8.11
CA ARG A 125 -16.46 -11.19 9.05
C ARG A 125 -17.77 -10.50 8.67
N ALA A 126 -18.90 -11.08 9.10
CA ALA A 126 -20.20 -10.42 8.96
C ALA A 126 -20.18 -9.06 9.68
N GLY A 127 -20.77 -8.05 9.06
CA GLY A 127 -20.81 -6.69 9.61
C GLY A 127 -21.22 -5.66 8.56
N ARG A 128 -21.59 -4.48 9.04
CA ARG A 128 -21.90 -3.33 8.20
C ARG A 128 -20.62 -2.58 7.88
N ILE A 129 -20.29 -2.48 6.60
CA ILE A 129 -19.17 -1.66 6.12
C ILE A 129 -19.55 -0.19 6.22
N ARG A 130 -18.70 0.61 6.86
CA ARG A 130 -18.84 2.06 6.99
C ARG A 130 -17.49 2.71 6.68
N PRO A 131 -17.45 3.72 5.78
CA PRO A 131 -16.22 4.46 5.56
C PRO A 131 -15.83 5.22 6.84
N ALA A 132 -14.56 5.18 7.19
CA ALA A 132 -14.00 5.87 8.34
C ALA A 132 -12.53 6.22 8.06
N ASP A 133 -11.85 6.92 8.97
CA ASP A 133 -10.48 7.40 8.91
C ASP A 133 -10.18 8.17 7.62
N ASP A 134 -9.31 7.63 6.77
CA ASP A 134 -8.90 8.26 5.49
C ASP A 134 -9.70 7.80 4.27
N VAL A 135 -10.81 7.08 4.49
CA VAL A 135 -11.77 6.66 3.47
C VAL A 135 -13.06 7.50 3.57
N SER A 136 -13.34 8.30 2.55
CA SER A 136 -14.53 9.17 2.53
C SER A 136 -15.80 8.49 2.00
N GLU A 137 -15.65 7.47 1.17
CA GLU A 137 -16.74 6.74 0.53
C GLU A 137 -16.33 5.29 0.29
N VAL A 138 -17.26 4.35 0.37
CA VAL A 138 -17.07 2.96 -0.09
C VAL A 138 -18.10 2.58 -1.12
N ARG A 139 -17.68 1.87 -2.18
CA ARG A 139 -18.58 1.45 -3.25
C ARG A 139 -18.21 0.06 -3.78
N TRP A 140 -19.25 -0.70 -4.13
CA TRP A 140 -19.15 -1.99 -4.78
C TRP A 140 -19.23 -1.85 -6.29
N PHE A 141 -18.14 -2.14 -6.99
CA PHE A 141 -18.06 -2.07 -8.46
C PHE A 141 -18.20 -3.46 -9.08
N PRO A 142 -19.14 -3.67 -10.02
CA PRO A 142 -19.15 -4.88 -10.82
C PRO A 142 -17.85 -4.97 -11.65
N ARG A 143 -17.34 -6.17 -11.92
CA ARG A 143 -16.03 -6.37 -12.59
C ARG A 143 -15.86 -5.54 -13.87
N ARG A 144 -16.94 -5.46 -14.68
CA ARG A 144 -16.96 -4.70 -15.95
C ARG A 144 -16.95 -3.17 -15.78
N ALA A 145 -17.29 -2.67 -14.60
CA ALA A 145 -17.42 -1.24 -14.31
C ALA A 145 -16.39 -0.75 -13.26
N ILE A 146 -15.31 -1.49 -13.03
CA ILE A 146 -14.24 -1.05 -12.15
C ILE A 146 -13.54 0.17 -12.78
N PRO A 147 -13.46 1.31 -12.06
CA PRO A 147 -12.89 2.55 -12.58
C PRO A 147 -11.35 2.50 -12.55
N TYR A 148 -10.73 1.61 -13.31
CA TYR A 148 -9.28 1.37 -13.28
C TYR A 148 -8.44 2.63 -13.49
N ARG A 149 -8.91 3.60 -14.30
CA ARG A 149 -8.18 4.85 -14.54
C ARG A 149 -8.12 5.76 -13.33
N GLU A 150 -9.09 5.62 -12.43
CA GLU A 150 -9.22 6.40 -11.19
C GLU A 150 -8.60 5.69 -9.98
N ILE A 151 -8.02 4.50 -10.14
CA ILE A 151 -7.31 3.82 -9.05
C ILE A 151 -5.96 4.49 -8.84
N ALA A 152 -5.69 4.90 -7.60
CA ALA A 152 -4.55 5.71 -7.19
C ALA A 152 -3.17 5.16 -7.63
N PHE A 153 -2.98 3.83 -7.53
CA PHE A 153 -1.69 3.19 -7.63
C PHE A 153 -1.57 2.31 -8.89
N PRO A 154 -0.73 2.69 -9.86
CA PRO A 154 -0.60 1.97 -11.14
C PRO A 154 -0.18 0.50 -11.02
N GLY A 155 0.74 0.17 -10.10
CA GLY A 155 1.18 -1.21 -9.85
C GLY A 155 0.05 -2.07 -9.32
N LEU A 156 -0.66 -1.57 -8.30
CA LEU A 156 -1.85 -2.22 -7.76
C LEU A 156 -2.94 -2.38 -8.82
N ARG A 157 -3.17 -1.36 -9.64
CA ARG A 157 -4.14 -1.42 -10.77
C ARG A 157 -3.80 -2.54 -11.77
N ARG A 158 -2.52 -2.73 -12.11
CA ARG A 158 -2.09 -3.84 -12.98
C ARG A 158 -2.37 -5.20 -12.34
N LEU A 159 -2.02 -5.36 -11.07
CA LEU A 159 -2.28 -6.60 -10.33
C LEU A 159 -3.78 -6.90 -10.25
N LEU A 160 -4.61 -5.90 -9.92
CA LEU A 160 -6.07 -6.06 -9.89
C LEU A 160 -6.64 -6.53 -11.24
N ARG A 161 -6.19 -5.94 -12.34
CA ARG A 161 -6.62 -6.36 -13.68
C ARG A 161 -6.25 -7.81 -13.96
N ALA A 162 -5.00 -8.19 -13.74
CA ALA A 162 -4.53 -9.56 -13.95
C ALA A 162 -5.31 -10.56 -13.10
N TYR A 163 -5.43 -10.30 -11.81
CA TYR A 163 -6.15 -11.15 -10.87
C TYR A 163 -7.65 -11.32 -11.22
N LEU A 164 -8.33 -10.23 -11.56
CA LEU A 164 -9.77 -10.26 -11.87
C LEU A 164 -10.07 -10.78 -13.28
N SER A 165 -9.11 -10.77 -14.22
CA SER A 165 -9.26 -11.40 -15.54
C SER A 165 -8.94 -12.90 -15.55
N GLY A 166 -8.50 -13.48 -14.42
CA GLY A 166 -8.14 -14.91 -14.34
C GLY A 166 -6.81 -15.26 -14.98
N ARG A 167 -5.92 -14.26 -15.19
CA ARG A 167 -4.57 -14.47 -15.74
C ARG A 167 -3.53 -14.51 -14.64
#